data_3ae40735f7f7d24a75df417b868534f7
#
_entry.id   3ae40735f7f7d24a75df417b868534f7
#
_cell.length_a   1.000
_cell.length_b   1.000
_cell.length_c   1.000
_cell.angle_alpha   90.00
_cell.angle_beta   90.00
_cell.angle_gamma   90.00
#
_symmetry.space_group_name_H-M   'P 1'
#
loop_
_entity.id
_entity.type
_entity.pdbx_description
1 polymer ?
#
loop_
_entity_poly.entity_id
_entity_poly.type
_entity_poly.pdbx_seq_one_letter_code
_entity_poly.pdbx_strand_id
1 'polypeptide(L)'
;MMKRIYAPFLILMFTSFFANAQFVQDVVNGIRADSLERKVEELADQKETSINGTLSTIITRVQSNNDLAAEYIKDHFEALNNITINDQSFNAGAGIGRNIIATQTGTVTPNNIYLICAHYDSVATFCADDNATGTSAVLEIARVLSQYETENTIVYALWDQEEIGLRGSNFYAEEASANGDNIVAVVNMDMMGYQNQIANDNNFDIDLRNIGTSVQIKDDLLVLQPTYAPNLVPLVVNPGTPASDHKPFWDEGYGAVLVGESWQTGDQTPFYHSSNDRLSTIDMPYYHEMVKLVAAYTATKAEIVRLLSTDSFTDNELKIFPNPVKSVLNIDTTLNTDFDLEFFDVKGKLIKQVKTDVNTSSIDLSAFSSGVYFLEIKSNEKSRTFKFVKE
;
A
#
# COMPACT_ATOMS: atom_id res chain seq x y z
N MET A 1 -22.82 -7.15 48.62
CA MET A 1 -22.65 -5.84 47.93
C MET A 1 -21.49 -5.95 46.96
N MET A 2 -21.76 -6.39 45.75
CA MET A 2 -20.73 -6.53 44.70
C MET A 2 -20.66 -5.23 43.88
N LYS A 3 -19.57 -4.46 44.02
CA LYS A 3 -19.28 -3.32 43.16
C LYS A 3 -18.69 -3.82 41.82
N ARG A 4 -19.40 -3.58 40.74
CA ARG A 4 -19.01 -3.90 39.39
C ARG A 4 -17.85 -2.99 38.97
N ILE A 5 -16.72 -3.60 38.62
CA ILE A 5 -15.58 -2.96 37.97
C ILE A 5 -15.76 -3.19 36.46
N TYR A 6 -16.39 -2.23 35.76
CA TYR A 6 -16.55 -2.27 34.29
C TYR A 6 -15.87 -1.11 33.54
N ALA A 7 -15.14 -0.24 34.25
CA ALA A 7 -14.55 0.94 33.63
C ALA A 7 -13.25 0.73 32.79
N PRO A 8 -12.33 -0.22 33.09
CA PRO A 8 -11.07 -0.27 32.35
C PRO A 8 -11.16 -0.93 30.96
N PHE A 9 -12.15 -1.81 30.71
CA PHE A 9 -12.23 -2.54 29.45
C PHE A 9 -12.73 -1.69 28.29
N LEU A 10 -13.59 -0.70 28.55
CA LEU A 10 -14.13 0.21 27.54
C LEU A 10 -13.08 1.23 27.06
N ILE A 11 -12.18 1.65 27.95
CA ILE A 11 -11.12 2.63 27.63
C ILE A 11 -10.04 1.97 26.74
N LEU A 12 -9.70 0.70 26.99
CA LEU A 12 -8.73 -0.02 26.13
C LEU A 12 -9.26 -0.24 24.70
N MET A 13 -10.56 -0.53 24.54
CA MET A 13 -11.15 -0.68 23.20
C MET A 13 -11.18 0.63 22.41
N PHE A 14 -11.41 1.76 23.08
CA PHE A 14 -11.39 3.07 22.42
C PHE A 14 -9.98 3.48 21.98
N THR A 15 -8.96 3.23 22.79
CA THR A 15 -7.57 3.58 22.44
C THR A 15 -7.01 2.75 21.28
N SER A 16 -7.35 1.47 21.18
CA SER A 16 -6.95 0.63 20.04
C SER A 16 -7.65 1.02 18.73
N PHE A 17 -8.90 1.43 18.78
CA PHE A 17 -9.64 1.88 17.61
C PHE A 17 -9.08 3.21 17.04
N PHE A 18 -8.74 4.17 17.90
CA PHE A 18 -8.11 5.43 17.46
C PHE A 18 -6.68 5.20 16.90
N ALA A 19 -5.90 4.31 17.48
CA ALA A 19 -4.58 3.98 16.98
C ALA A 19 -4.64 3.34 15.57
N ASN A 20 -5.57 2.43 15.35
CA ASN A 20 -5.74 1.77 14.05
C ASN A 20 -6.18 2.77 12.95
N ALA A 21 -7.14 3.65 13.25
CA ALA A 21 -7.57 4.69 12.31
C ALA A 21 -6.42 5.67 11.94
N GLN A 22 -5.52 5.96 12.90
CA GLN A 22 -4.34 6.78 12.64
C GLN A 22 -3.35 6.08 11.72
N PHE A 23 -3.11 4.78 11.91
CA PHE A 23 -2.22 4.00 11.02
C PHE A 23 -2.76 3.91 9.60
N VAL A 24 -4.07 3.72 9.43
CA VAL A 24 -4.70 3.75 8.09
C VAL A 24 -4.48 5.12 7.42
N GLN A 25 -4.64 6.22 8.19
CA GLN A 25 -4.37 7.57 7.69
C GLN A 25 -2.90 7.76 7.31
N ASP A 26 -1.96 7.21 8.09
CA ASP A 26 -0.53 7.26 7.79
C ASP A 26 -0.21 6.50 6.48
N VAL A 27 -0.83 5.34 6.26
CA VAL A 27 -0.72 4.60 4.99
C VAL A 27 -1.25 5.44 3.82
N VAL A 28 -2.44 6.00 3.95
CA VAL A 28 -3.05 6.84 2.90
C VAL A 28 -2.18 8.06 2.57
N ASN A 29 -1.61 8.69 3.58
CA ASN A 29 -0.68 9.81 3.42
C ASN A 29 0.66 9.38 2.79
N GLY A 30 1.02 8.11 2.94
CA GLY A 30 2.22 7.51 2.35
C GLY A 30 2.11 7.22 0.85
N ILE A 31 0.89 7.20 0.29
CA ILE A 31 0.67 7.04 -1.16
C ILE A 31 1.06 8.33 -1.87
N ARG A 32 2.02 8.24 -2.77
CA ARG A 32 2.64 9.40 -3.43
C ARG A 32 2.23 9.49 -4.90
N ALA A 33 1.64 10.62 -5.28
CA ALA A 33 1.24 10.88 -6.67
C ALA A 33 2.45 10.88 -7.64
N ASP A 34 3.57 11.48 -7.24
CA ASP A 34 4.80 11.49 -8.05
C ASP A 34 5.43 10.10 -8.23
N SER A 35 5.23 9.21 -7.26
CA SER A 35 5.67 7.81 -7.36
C SER A 35 4.78 7.00 -8.32
N LEU A 36 3.47 7.23 -8.27
CA LEU A 36 2.51 6.63 -9.20
C LEU A 36 2.76 7.09 -10.63
N GLU A 37 2.85 8.40 -10.85
CA GLU A 37 3.15 8.99 -12.16
C GLU A 37 4.42 8.42 -12.77
N ARG A 38 5.50 8.36 -11.97
CA ARG A 38 6.78 7.82 -12.43
C ARG A 38 6.67 6.35 -12.85
N LYS A 39 5.97 5.51 -12.07
CA LYS A 39 5.81 4.09 -12.41
C LYS A 39 4.99 3.89 -13.68
N VAL A 40 3.93 4.68 -13.88
CA VAL A 40 3.18 4.66 -15.14
C VAL A 40 4.06 5.10 -16.31
N GLU A 41 4.88 6.15 -16.16
CA GLU A 41 5.85 6.57 -17.17
C GLU A 41 6.85 5.46 -17.54
N GLU A 42 7.40 4.80 -16.52
CA GLU A 42 8.39 3.72 -16.69
C GLU A 42 7.78 2.48 -17.34
N LEU A 43 6.53 2.14 -17.00
CA LEU A 43 5.82 0.97 -17.56
C LEU A 43 5.24 1.22 -18.95
N ALA A 44 4.73 2.42 -19.22
CA ALA A 44 3.89 2.67 -20.38
C ALA A 44 4.40 3.79 -21.31
N ASP A 45 5.18 4.74 -20.84
CA ASP A 45 5.58 5.90 -21.66
C ASP A 45 7.07 5.90 -22.04
N GLN A 46 7.68 4.71 -21.98
CA GLN A 46 9.05 4.44 -22.45
C GLN A 46 10.13 5.26 -21.72
N LYS A 47 9.93 5.55 -20.46
CA LYS A 47 10.94 6.19 -19.62
C LYS A 47 12.02 5.19 -19.25
N GLU A 48 13.27 5.61 -19.36
CA GLU A 48 14.42 4.82 -18.95
C GLU A 48 14.46 4.69 -17.42
N THR A 49 14.65 3.47 -16.94
CA THR A 49 14.72 3.13 -15.52
C THR A 49 15.75 2.03 -15.27
N SER A 50 16.14 1.82 -14.00
CA SER A 50 17.02 0.72 -13.62
C SER A 50 16.21 -0.55 -13.41
N ILE A 51 16.56 -1.62 -14.12
CA ILE A 51 15.97 -2.95 -13.96
C ILE A 51 17.12 -3.95 -13.78
N ASN A 52 17.13 -4.71 -12.70
CA ASN A 52 18.23 -5.62 -12.33
C ASN A 52 19.60 -4.89 -12.32
N GLY A 53 19.62 -3.62 -11.85
CA GLY A 53 20.82 -2.79 -11.84
C GLY A 53 21.29 -2.31 -13.21
N THR A 54 20.55 -2.55 -14.28
CA THR A 54 20.85 -2.12 -15.64
C THR A 54 19.84 -1.08 -16.11
N LEU A 55 20.34 0.03 -16.68
CA LEU A 55 19.48 1.05 -17.27
C LEU A 55 18.79 0.52 -18.50
N SER A 56 17.48 0.50 -18.50
CA SER A 56 16.62 -0.16 -19.49
C SER A 56 15.35 0.65 -19.76
N THR A 57 14.70 0.38 -20.89
CA THR A 57 13.41 0.97 -21.25
C THR A 57 12.41 -0.12 -21.59
N ILE A 58 11.25 -0.11 -20.94
CA ILE A 58 10.14 -1.00 -21.28
C ILE A 58 9.46 -0.46 -22.53
N ILE A 59 9.71 -1.10 -23.66
CA ILE A 59 9.18 -0.65 -24.96
C ILE A 59 7.74 -1.11 -25.15
N THR A 60 7.41 -2.28 -24.60
CA THR A 60 6.08 -2.89 -24.72
C THR A 60 5.83 -3.85 -23.58
N ARG A 61 4.56 -4.01 -23.21
CA ARG A 61 4.08 -5.03 -22.28
C ARG A 61 3.19 -6.05 -22.99
N VAL A 62 3.13 -5.98 -24.32
CA VAL A 62 2.39 -6.95 -25.13
C VAL A 62 3.01 -8.34 -24.93
N GLN A 63 2.18 -9.31 -24.60
CA GLN A 63 2.55 -10.70 -24.49
C GLN A 63 3.11 -11.16 -25.86
N SER A 64 4.16 -11.73 -25.97
CA SER A 64 5.26 -12.43 -25.42
C SER A 64 6.56 -11.58 -25.38
N ASN A 65 6.46 -10.28 -25.16
CA ASN A 65 7.58 -9.34 -25.12
C ASN A 65 7.56 -8.48 -23.84
N ASN A 66 6.92 -9.00 -22.80
CA ASN A 66 6.68 -8.31 -21.53
C ASN A 66 7.61 -8.75 -20.39
N ASP A 67 8.60 -9.60 -20.65
CA ASP A 67 9.57 -10.08 -19.67
C ASP A 67 10.27 -8.93 -18.91
N LEU A 68 10.58 -7.84 -19.61
CA LEU A 68 11.25 -6.70 -18.98
C LEU A 68 10.32 -5.98 -17.98
N ALA A 69 9.01 -5.97 -18.23
CA ALA A 69 8.02 -5.45 -17.28
C ALA A 69 7.89 -6.37 -16.07
N ALA A 70 7.93 -7.68 -16.26
CA ALA A 70 7.95 -8.65 -15.17
C ALA A 70 9.19 -8.48 -14.27
N GLU A 71 10.37 -8.30 -14.86
CA GLU A 71 11.60 -8.01 -14.10
C GLU A 71 11.54 -6.67 -13.36
N TYR A 72 10.98 -5.62 -13.96
CA TYR A 72 10.75 -4.34 -13.32
C TYR A 72 9.86 -4.48 -12.07
N ILE A 73 8.76 -5.21 -12.18
CA ILE A 73 7.84 -5.49 -11.08
C ILE A 73 8.56 -6.24 -9.95
N LYS A 74 9.30 -7.27 -10.34
CA LYS A 74 10.06 -8.10 -9.39
C LYS A 74 11.09 -7.29 -8.63
N ASP A 75 11.88 -6.44 -9.30
CA ASP A 75 12.83 -5.53 -8.68
C ASP A 75 12.17 -4.61 -7.65
N HIS A 76 10.98 -4.08 -7.96
CA HIS A 76 10.23 -3.24 -7.04
C HIS A 76 9.82 -4.00 -5.78
N PHE A 77 9.37 -5.24 -5.90
CA PHE A 77 9.01 -6.07 -4.76
C PHE A 77 10.25 -6.53 -3.96
N GLU A 78 11.36 -6.87 -4.64
CA GLU A 78 12.61 -7.27 -3.99
C GLU A 78 13.23 -6.16 -3.14
N ALA A 79 12.95 -4.90 -3.47
CA ALA A 79 13.38 -3.75 -2.69
C ALA A 79 12.59 -3.55 -1.37
N LEU A 80 11.50 -4.30 -1.15
CA LEU A 80 10.62 -4.16 0.00
C LEU A 80 11.01 -5.10 1.14
N ASN A 81 10.73 -4.65 2.38
CA ASN A 81 10.88 -5.49 3.56
C ASN A 81 9.62 -6.34 3.78
N ASN A 82 9.76 -7.45 4.54
CA ASN A 82 8.64 -8.33 4.95
C ASN A 82 7.82 -8.92 3.79
N ILE A 83 8.42 -9.03 2.62
CA ILE A 83 7.78 -9.54 1.40
C ILE A 83 8.48 -10.83 0.96
N THR A 84 7.68 -11.83 0.64
CA THR A 84 8.15 -13.06 -0.05
C THR A 84 7.63 -13.03 -1.48
N ILE A 85 8.49 -13.27 -2.46
CA ILE A 85 8.13 -13.19 -3.88
C ILE A 85 8.01 -14.58 -4.46
N ASN A 86 6.96 -14.79 -5.24
CA ASN A 86 6.75 -15.95 -6.10
C ASN A 86 6.65 -15.48 -7.57
N ASP A 87 7.64 -15.81 -8.36
CA ASP A 87 7.66 -15.65 -9.81
C ASP A 87 7.00 -16.91 -10.41
N GLN A 88 5.65 -16.89 -10.52
CA GLN A 88 4.85 -18.04 -10.88
C GLN A 88 4.78 -18.19 -12.39
N SER A 89 5.55 -19.14 -12.92
CA SER A 89 5.48 -19.49 -14.33
C SER A 89 4.30 -20.42 -14.61
N PHE A 90 3.54 -20.14 -15.66
CA PHE A 90 2.41 -20.96 -16.09
C PHE A 90 2.35 -21.11 -17.61
N ASN A 91 1.60 -22.10 -18.09
CA ASN A 91 1.31 -22.28 -19.52
C ASN A 91 -0.17 -22.66 -19.72
N ALA A 92 -0.95 -21.69 -20.13
CA ALA A 92 -2.39 -21.84 -20.41
C ALA A 92 -2.69 -21.91 -21.90
N GLY A 93 -1.75 -22.42 -22.72
CA GLY A 93 -1.94 -22.68 -24.14
C GLY A 93 -1.66 -21.48 -25.06
N ALA A 94 -1.13 -20.37 -24.54
CA ALA A 94 -0.71 -19.20 -25.33
C ALA A 94 0.78 -18.86 -25.18
N GLY A 95 1.57 -19.84 -24.80
CA GLY A 95 2.97 -19.65 -24.40
C GLY A 95 3.12 -19.58 -22.89
N ILE A 96 4.35 -19.37 -22.43
CA ILE A 96 4.66 -19.24 -21.01
C ILE A 96 4.28 -17.84 -20.57
N GLY A 97 3.49 -17.74 -19.49
CA GLY A 97 3.21 -16.52 -18.79
C GLY A 97 3.89 -16.52 -17.42
N ARG A 98 4.01 -15.35 -16.80
CA ARG A 98 4.64 -15.13 -15.50
C ARG A 98 3.79 -14.23 -14.63
N ASN A 99 3.15 -14.75 -13.61
CA ASN A 99 2.54 -13.93 -12.57
C ASN A 99 3.62 -13.53 -11.55
N ILE A 100 3.70 -12.27 -11.21
CA ILE A 100 4.61 -11.79 -10.17
C ILE A 100 3.80 -11.51 -8.91
N ILE A 101 4.02 -12.31 -7.88
CA ILE A 101 3.22 -12.34 -6.67
C ILE A 101 4.12 -12.04 -5.47
N ALA A 102 3.74 -11.03 -4.69
CA ALA A 102 4.41 -10.67 -3.45
C ALA A 102 3.48 -10.93 -2.27
N THR A 103 3.98 -11.61 -1.24
CA THR A 103 3.20 -11.97 -0.05
C THR A 103 3.79 -11.32 1.19
N GLN A 104 2.99 -10.53 1.87
CA GLN A 104 3.25 -10.01 3.21
C GLN A 104 2.48 -10.87 4.21
N THR A 105 3.18 -11.79 4.87
CA THR A 105 2.53 -12.78 5.76
C THR A 105 2.06 -12.12 7.04
N GLY A 106 0.80 -12.32 7.38
CA GLY A 106 0.19 -11.87 8.63
C GLY A 106 0.75 -12.57 9.87
N THR A 107 0.80 -11.85 10.98
CA THR A 107 1.43 -12.35 12.23
C THR A 107 0.46 -13.04 13.18
N VAL A 108 -0.86 -12.82 13.04
CA VAL A 108 -1.90 -13.36 13.94
C VAL A 108 -2.79 -14.38 13.23
N THR A 109 -3.31 -14.01 12.07
CA THR A 109 -4.19 -14.86 11.25
C THR A 109 -3.63 -15.00 9.83
N PRO A 110 -2.44 -15.63 9.65
CA PRO A 110 -1.75 -15.70 8.37
C PRO A 110 -2.53 -16.43 7.28
N ASN A 111 -3.51 -17.25 7.66
CA ASN A 111 -4.34 -17.97 6.69
C ASN A 111 -5.47 -17.10 6.11
N ASN A 112 -5.77 -15.94 6.68
CA ASN A 112 -6.72 -15.00 6.11
C ASN A 112 -5.99 -14.14 5.08
N ILE A 113 -6.31 -14.30 3.80
CA ILE A 113 -5.65 -13.64 2.69
C ILE A 113 -6.53 -12.53 2.14
N TYR A 114 -6.01 -11.31 2.12
CA TYR A 114 -6.57 -10.16 1.41
C TYR A 114 -5.69 -9.87 0.20
N LEU A 115 -6.25 -10.00 -0.99
CA LEU A 115 -5.51 -9.92 -2.24
C LEU A 115 -5.88 -8.64 -2.97
N ILE A 116 -4.88 -7.87 -3.38
CA ILE A 116 -5.03 -6.78 -4.35
C ILE A 116 -4.24 -7.10 -5.60
N CYS A 117 -4.82 -6.85 -6.76
CA CYS A 117 -4.22 -7.26 -8.02
C CYS A 117 -4.52 -6.31 -9.18
N ALA A 118 -3.74 -6.48 -10.23
CA ALA A 118 -3.90 -5.88 -11.55
C ALA A 118 -3.17 -6.75 -12.57
N HIS A 119 -3.44 -6.58 -13.87
CA HIS A 119 -2.58 -7.17 -14.89
C HIS A 119 -1.49 -6.21 -15.34
N TYR A 120 -0.38 -6.75 -15.81
CA TYR A 120 0.73 -5.95 -16.28
C TYR A 120 0.98 -6.09 -17.79
N ASP A 121 0.41 -7.09 -18.46
CA ASP A 121 0.43 -7.18 -19.92
C ASP A 121 -0.45 -6.09 -20.58
N SER A 122 -0.39 -5.98 -21.89
CA SER A 122 -1.13 -4.97 -22.65
C SER A 122 -1.40 -5.45 -24.07
N VAL A 123 -2.42 -4.89 -24.73
CA VAL A 123 -2.74 -5.19 -26.15
C VAL A 123 -1.88 -4.41 -27.14
N ALA A 124 -1.35 -3.25 -26.74
CA ALA A 124 -0.59 -2.36 -27.60
C ALA A 124 0.61 -1.75 -26.85
N THR A 125 1.45 -1.03 -27.58
CA THR A 125 2.49 -0.19 -26.98
C THR A 125 1.84 0.96 -26.20
N PHE A 126 2.42 1.32 -25.08
CA PHE A 126 1.97 2.30 -24.10
C PHE A 126 0.90 1.73 -23.18
N CYS A 127 -0.40 1.90 -23.45
CA CYS A 127 -1.49 1.40 -22.58
C CYS A 127 -1.29 1.84 -21.12
N ALA A 128 -1.30 3.16 -20.91
CA ALA A 128 -0.99 3.76 -19.61
C ALA A 128 -2.11 3.49 -18.59
N ASP A 129 -3.36 3.65 -19.01
CA ASP A 129 -4.51 3.38 -18.17
C ASP A 129 -4.79 1.88 -18.10
N ASP A 130 -4.71 1.19 -19.24
CA ASP A 130 -4.94 -0.23 -19.38
C ASP A 130 -3.61 -1.03 -19.53
N ASN A 131 -2.95 -1.55 -18.49
CA ASN A 131 -3.27 -1.34 -17.10
C ASN A 131 -1.98 -1.02 -16.31
N ALA A 132 -1.20 -0.02 -16.80
CA ALA A 132 -0.07 0.44 -16.01
C ALA A 132 -0.53 1.21 -14.77
N THR A 133 -1.75 1.80 -14.76
CA THR A 133 -2.33 2.41 -13.57
C THR A 133 -2.58 1.38 -12.48
N GLY A 134 -3.25 0.28 -12.74
CA GLY A 134 -3.48 -0.80 -11.77
C GLY A 134 -2.17 -1.42 -11.29
N THR A 135 -1.25 -1.73 -12.21
CA THR A 135 0.09 -2.25 -11.89
C THR A 135 0.85 -1.30 -10.95
N SER A 136 0.88 0.00 -11.27
CA SER A 136 1.56 1.01 -10.45
C SER A 136 0.89 1.19 -9.08
N ALA A 137 -0.43 1.06 -9.00
CA ALA A 137 -1.19 1.10 -7.75
C ALA A 137 -0.80 -0.05 -6.82
N VAL A 138 -0.75 -1.29 -7.32
CA VAL A 138 -0.32 -2.45 -6.52
C VAL A 138 1.09 -2.24 -5.98
N LEU A 139 2.03 -1.81 -6.82
CA LEU A 139 3.42 -1.55 -6.42
C LEU A 139 3.54 -0.44 -5.36
N GLU A 140 2.76 0.64 -5.50
CA GLU A 140 2.80 1.76 -4.56
C GLU A 140 2.16 1.40 -3.21
N ILE A 141 1.04 0.68 -3.22
CA ILE A 141 0.39 0.18 -2.00
C ILE A 141 1.33 -0.79 -1.26
N ALA A 142 1.97 -1.71 -1.98
CA ALA A 142 2.95 -2.63 -1.41
C ALA A 142 4.13 -1.88 -0.79
N ARG A 143 4.66 -0.84 -1.47
CA ARG A 143 5.75 0.00 -0.95
C ARG A 143 5.43 0.61 0.41
N VAL A 144 4.20 1.08 0.57
CA VAL A 144 3.80 1.71 1.83
C VAL A 144 3.50 0.67 2.90
N LEU A 145 2.71 -0.36 2.57
CA LEU A 145 2.27 -1.37 3.55
C LEU A 145 3.40 -2.30 4.01
N SER A 146 4.42 -2.54 3.19
CA SER A 146 5.59 -3.33 3.61
C SER A 146 6.36 -2.75 4.80
N GLN A 147 6.10 -1.50 5.16
CA GLN A 147 6.67 -0.83 6.34
C GLN A 147 5.91 -1.15 7.63
N TYR A 148 4.82 -1.92 7.55
CA TYR A 148 3.97 -2.27 8.68
C TYR A 148 3.87 -3.78 8.82
N GLU A 149 3.73 -4.25 10.06
CA GLU A 149 3.25 -5.60 10.33
C GLU A 149 1.74 -5.64 10.15
N THR A 150 1.21 -6.78 9.72
CA THR A 150 -0.21 -7.01 9.54
C THR A 150 -0.65 -8.22 10.35
N GLU A 151 -1.89 -8.21 10.86
CA GLU A 151 -2.45 -9.38 11.51
C GLU A 151 -2.84 -10.47 10.49
N ASN A 152 -3.46 -10.04 9.38
CA ASN A 152 -3.83 -10.87 8.24
C ASN A 152 -2.78 -10.79 7.12
N THR A 153 -2.74 -11.77 6.24
CA THR A 153 -1.84 -11.80 5.07
C THR A 153 -2.36 -10.89 3.96
N ILE A 154 -1.46 -10.10 3.36
CA ILE A 154 -1.72 -9.38 2.11
C ILE A 154 -0.98 -10.09 0.98
N VAL A 155 -1.68 -10.30 -0.12
CA VAL A 155 -1.10 -10.74 -1.39
C VAL A 155 -1.22 -9.59 -2.39
N TYR A 156 -0.09 -9.18 -2.95
CA TYR A 156 0.05 -8.23 -4.05
C TYR A 156 0.35 -9.03 -5.30
N ALA A 157 -0.59 -9.07 -6.25
CA ALA A 157 -0.45 -9.92 -7.40
C ALA A 157 -0.54 -9.13 -8.71
N LEU A 158 0.41 -9.38 -9.61
CA LEU A 158 0.46 -8.78 -10.92
C LEU A 158 0.42 -9.89 -11.98
N TRP A 159 -0.68 -9.90 -12.73
CA TRP A 159 -1.02 -10.99 -13.64
C TRP A 159 -0.46 -10.76 -15.04
N ASP A 160 -0.08 -11.84 -15.69
CA ASP A 160 0.26 -11.89 -17.09
C ASP A 160 -0.89 -12.51 -17.89
N GLN A 161 -0.98 -12.16 -19.16
CA GLN A 161 -1.93 -12.74 -20.11
C GLN A 161 -3.41 -12.51 -19.75
N GLU A 162 -3.73 -11.38 -19.13
CA GLU A 162 -5.10 -10.91 -18.94
C GLU A 162 -5.77 -10.70 -20.30
N GLU A 163 -5.11 -9.92 -21.16
CA GLU A 163 -5.55 -9.43 -22.47
C GLU A 163 -5.85 -10.52 -23.51
N ILE A 164 -5.42 -11.73 -23.22
CA ILE A 164 -5.67 -12.90 -24.05
C ILE A 164 -6.52 -13.97 -23.34
N GLY A 165 -7.30 -13.52 -22.35
CA GLY A 165 -8.35 -14.31 -21.71
C GLY A 165 -8.11 -14.66 -20.26
N LEU A 166 -7.68 -13.70 -19.42
CA LEU A 166 -7.57 -13.80 -17.96
C LEU A 166 -6.72 -14.99 -17.49
N ARG A 167 -5.66 -15.33 -18.24
CA ARG A 167 -4.98 -16.62 -18.07
C ARG A 167 -4.16 -16.71 -16.80
N GLY A 168 -3.48 -15.62 -16.43
CA GLY A 168 -2.64 -15.58 -15.23
C GLY A 168 -3.48 -15.65 -13.96
N SER A 169 -4.49 -14.81 -13.86
CA SER A 169 -5.42 -14.79 -12.73
C SER A 169 -6.22 -16.09 -12.61
N ASN A 170 -6.62 -16.69 -13.74
CA ASN A 170 -7.32 -17.98 -13.74
C ASN A 170 -6.42 -19.11 -13.23
N PHE A 171 -5.18 -19.16 -13.68
CA PHE A 171 -4.21 -20.17 -13.22
C PHE A 171 -3.99 -20.04 -11.68
N TYR A 172 -3.84 -18.84 -11.18
CA TYR A 172 -3.68 -18.61 -9.74
C TYR A 172 -4.93 -18.96 -8.95
N ALA A 173 -6.11 -18.52 -9.40
CA ALA A 173 -7.37 -18.77 -8.70
C ALA A 173 -7.71 -20.27 -8.60
N GLU A 174 -7.50 -21.03 -9.69
CA GLU A 174 -7.65 -22.49 -9.71
C GLU A 174 -6.67 -23.18 -8.76
N GLU A 175 -5.38 -22.74 -8.73
CA GLU A 175 -4.37 -23.29 -7.82
C GLU A 175 -4.72 -22.98 -6.35
N ALA A 176 -5.12 -21.77 -6.04
CA ALA A 176 -5.53 -21.36 -4.69
C ALA A 176 -6.76 -22.15 -4.21
N SER A 177 -7.75 -22.35 -5.09
CA SER A 177 -8.94 -23.16 -4.81
C SER A 177 -8.56 -24.62 -4.56
N ALA A 178 -7.70 -25.21 -5.38
CA ALA A 178 -7.23 -26.57 -5.20
C ALA A 178 -6.42 -26.78 -3.91
N ASN A 179 -5.67 -25.76 -3.48
CA ASN A 179 -4.92 -25.76 -2.22
C ASN A 179 -5.82 -25.56 -1.00
N GLY A 180 -7.03 -25.04 -1.18
CA GLY A 180 -7.94 -24.66 -0.11
C GLY A 180 -7.51 -23.37 0.59
N ASP A 181 -6.89 -22.44 -0.13
CA ASP A 181 -6.46 -21.16 0.40
C ASP A 181 -7.67 -20.31 0.82
N ASN A 182 -7.60 -19.70 1.99
CA ASN A 182 -8.66 -18.85 2.49
C ASN A 182 -8.50 -17.41 2.00
N ILE A 183 -8.79 -17.17 0.73
CA ILE A 183 -8.84 -15.83 0.17
C ILE A 183 -10.13 -15.16 0.61
N VAL A 184 -10.02 -14.25 1.57
CA VAL A 184 -11.16 -13.55 2.19
C VAL A 184 -11.72 -12.47 1.27
N ALA A 185 -10.84 -11.79 0.55
CA ALA A 185 -11.24 -10.71 -0.36
C ALA A 185 -10.23 -10.52 -1.49
N VAL A 186 -10.74 -10.18 -2.67
CA VAL A 186 -9.97 -9.77 -3.83
C VAL A 186 -10.44 -8.40 -4.30
N VAL A 187 -9.51 -7.45 -4.41
CA VAL A 187 -9.73 -6.16 -5.08
C VAL A 187 -8.86 -6.11 -6.33
N ASN A 188 -9.50 -6.24 -7.47
CA ASN A 188 -8.86 -6.06 -8.76
C ASN A 188 -8.90 -4.60 -9.16
N MET A 189 -7.77 -4.05 -9.59
CA MET A 189 -7.62 -2.67 -10.06
C MET A 189 -7.34 -2.69 -11.55
N ASP A 190 -8.24 -2.09 -12.32
CA ASP A 190 -8.13 -2.09 -13.77
C ASP A 190 -8.70 -0.80 -14.34
N MET A 191 -7.85 -0.07 -15.09
CA MET A 191 -8.17 1.23 -15.68
C MET A 191 -8.62 2.24 -14.61
N MET A 192 -7.67 2.78 -13.85
CA MET A 192 -7.94 3.62 -12.69
C MET A 192 -7.65 5.11 -12.91
N GLY A 193 -7.21 5.49 -14.10
CA GLY A 193 -6.59 6.78 -14.30
C GLY A 193 -7.38 7.80 -15.08
N TYR A 194 -8.40 7.42 -15.83
CA TYR A 194 -9.15 8.36 -16.66
C TYR A 194 -10.48 8.75 -16.00
N GLN A 195 -10.82 10.02 -16.10
CA GLN A 195 -12.17 10.50 -15.86
C GLN A 195 -12.55 11.52 -16.95
N ASN A 196 -13.81 11.55 -17.33
CA ASN A 196 -14.29 12.47 -18.33
C ASN A 196 -14.34 13.91 -17.79
N GLN A 197 -13.37 14.73 -18.16
CA GLN A 197 -13.26 16.12 -17.69
C GLN A 197 -14.45 17.01 -18.04
N ILE A 198 -15.32 16.58 -18.96
CA ILE A 198 -16.51 17.35 -19.35
C ILE A 198 -17.56 17.25 -18.24
N ALA A 199 -17.76 16.08 -17.66
CA ALA A 199 -18.64 15.85 -16.52
C ALA A 199 -17.98 16.29 -15.21
N ASN A 200 -16.68 16.03 -15.05
CA ASN A 200 -15.85 16.33 -13.86
C ASN A 200 -16.53 15.88 -12.55
N ASP A 201 -17.14 14.69 -12.58
CA ASP A 201 -17.95 14.17 -11.47
C ASP A 201 -17.22 13.10 -10.65
N ASN A 202 -16.00 12.72 -11.05
CA ASN A 202 -15.13 11.76 -10.38
C ASN A 202 -15.80 10.40 -10.11
N ASN A 203 -16.69 9.98 -11.01
CA ASN A 203 -17.36 8.68 -10.92
C ASN A 203 -16.33 7.54 -11.08
N PHE A 204 -16.54 6.48 -10.33
CA PHE A 204 -15.80 5.21 -10.50
C PHE A 204 -16.75 4.05 -10.24
N ASP A 205 -16.50 2.92 -10.90
CA ASP A 205 -17.30 1.72 -10.74
C ASP A 205 -16.71 0.79 -9.68
N ILE A 206 -17.61 0.17 -8.91
CA ILE A 206 -17.32 -1.02 -8.11
C ILE A 206 -18.17 -2.15 -8.68
N ASP A 207 -17.56 -2.97 -9.53
CA ASP A 207 -18.20 -4.11 -10.14
C ASP A 207 -18.16 -5.32 -9.23
N LEU A 208 -19.30 -5.93 -8.98
CA LEU A 208 -19.40 -7.13 -8.15
C LEU A 208 -20.49 -8.09 -8.60
N ARG A 209 -20.44 -9.30 -8.09
CA ARG A 209 -21.53 -10.27 -8.05
C ARG A 209 -21.74 -10.74 -6.63
N ASN A 210 -22.92 -11.28 -6.33
CA ASN A 210 -23.22 -11.81 -5.00
C ASN A 210 -22.54 -13.18 -4.79
N ILE A 211 -21.21 -13.20 -4.85
CA ILE A 211 -20.37 -14.39 -4.70
C ILE A 211 -19.41 -14.14 -3.54
N GLY A 212 -19.23 -15.13 -2.65
CA GLY A 212 -18.35 -15.02 -1.51
C GLY A 212 -18.60 -13.74 -0.70
N THR A 213 -17.54 -13.02 -0.40
CA THR A 213 -17.55 -11.76 0.37
C THR A 213 -17.67 -10.50 -0.50
N SER A 214 -17.95 -10.60 -1.80
CA SER A 214 -17.97 -9.44 -2.73
C SER A 214 -18.82 -8.28 -2.24
N VAL A 215 -20.03 -8.58 -1.69
CA VAL A 215 -20.91 -7.54 -1.13
C VAL A 215 -20.26 -6.85 0.07
N GLN A 216 -19.56 -7.59 0.94
CA GLN A 216 -18.86 -7.02 2.08
C GLN A 216 -17.69 -6.14 1.65
N ILE A 217 -16.92 -6.55 0.63
CA ILE A 217 -15.81 -5.74 0.08
C ILE A 217 -16.35 -4.39 -0.40
N LYS A 218 -17.43 -4.40 -1.19
CA LYS A 218 -18.10 -3.19 -1.66
C LYS A 218 -18.58 -2.32 -0.48
N ASP A 219 -19.23 -2.89 0.54
CA ASP A 219 -19.74 -2.13 1.70
C ASP A 219 -18.58 -1.50 2.48
N ASP A 220 -17.47 -2.20 2.67
CA ASP A 220 -16.27 -1.69 3.32
C ASP A 220 -15.65 -0.52 2.53
N LEU A 221 -15.54 -0.63 1.19
CA LEU A 221 -15.06 0.46 0.33
C LEU A 221 -15.95 1.71 0.46
N LEU A 222 -17.29 1.53 0.44
CA LEU A 222 -18.23 2.64 0.60
C LEU A 222 -18.15 3.32 1.97
N VAL A 223 -17.82 2.58 3.02
CA VAL A 223 -17.61 3.13 4.38
C VAL A 223 -16.33 3.96 4.45
N LEU A 224 -15.26 3.52 3.77
CA LEU A 224 -13.96 4.18 3.80
C LEU A 224 -13.87 5.39 2.86
N GLN A 225 -14.60 5.37 1.74
CA GLN A 225 -14.52 6.39 0.69
C GLN A 225 -14.72 7.82 1.21
N PRO A 226 -15.73 8.17 2.04
CA PRO A 226 -15.92 9.55 2.48
C PRO A 226 -14.78 10.11 3.33
N THR A 227 -13.99 9.22 3.94
CA THR A 227 -12.86 9.62 4.81
C THR A 227 -11.56 9.75 4.03
N TYR A 228 -11.28 8.78 3.14
CA TYR A 228 -9.94 8.64 2.54
C TYR A 228 -9.88 9.04 1.06
N ALA A 229 -11.03 9.13 0.39
CA ALA A 229 -11.14 9.57 -1.01
C ALA A 229 -12.45 10.39 -1.21
N PRO A 230 -12.61 11.53 -0.51
CA PRO A 230 -13.89 12.24 -0.41
C PRO A 230 -14.37 12.85 -1.73
N ASN A 231 -13.50 13.04 -2.71
CA ASN A 231 -13.89 13.60 -4.01
C ASN A 231 -14.38 12.55 -5.00
N LEU A 232 -14.18 11.25 -4.73
CA LEU A 232 -14.66 10.18 -5.59
C LEU A 232 -16.16 9.93 -5.40
N VAL A 233 -16.83 9.52 -6.46
CA VAL A 233 -18.27 9.18 -6.47
C VAL A 233 -18.42 7.71 -6.87
N PRO A 234 -18.65 6.79 -5.91
CA PRO A 234 -18.74 5.36 -6.18
C PRO A 234 -20.07 5.00 -6.85
N LEU A 235 -20.01 4.22 -7.90
CA LEU A 235 -21.14 3.60 -8.57
C LEU A 235 -21.06 2.09 -8.40
N VAL A 236 -22.11 1.51 -7.85
CA VAL A 236 -22.16 0.07 -7.59
C VAL A 236 -22.82 -0.64 -8.77
N VAL A 237 -22.06 -1.53 -9.41
CA VAL A 237 -22.50 -2.31 -10.56
C VAL A 237 -22.71 -3.77 -10.15
N ASN A 238 -23.99 -4.19 -10.10
CA ASN A 238 -24.35 -5.56 -9.75
C ASN A 238 -25.56 -6.03 -10.59
N PRO A 239 -25.42 -7.02 -11.48
CA PRO A 239 -24.21 -7.81 -11.72
C PRO A 239 -23.13 -7.01 -12.45
N GLY A 240 -21.90 -7.12 -11.96
CA GLY A 240 -20.71 -6.52 -12.54
C GLY A 240 -20.22 -7.25 -13.78
N THR A 241 -19.38 -6.58 -14.55
CA THR A 241 -18.73 -7.14 -15.75
C THR A 241 -17.87 -8.37 -15.39
N PRO A 242 -17.78 -9.39 -16.24
CA PRO A 242 -16.84 -10.49 -16.08
C PRO A 242 -15.53 -10.26 -16.88
N ALA A 243 -15.26 -9.04 -17.31
CA ALA A 243 -14.23 -8.75 -18.31
C ALA A 243 -12.92 -8.25 -17.69
N SER A 244 -12.52 -8.77 -16.52
CA SER A 244 -11.20 -8.55 -15.93
C SER A 244 -10.88 -9.60 -14.85
N ASP A 245 -9.70 -9.54 -14.25
CA ASP A 245 -9.05 -10.55 -13.38
C ASP A 245 -9.80 -10.90 -12.07
N HIS A 246 -10.81 -10.16 -11.68
CA HIS A 246 -11.70 -10.53 -10.57
C HIS A 246 -12.62 -11.72 -10.90
N LYS A 247 -12.91 -11.94 -12.19
CA LYS A 247 -13.81 -13.01 -12.66
C LYS A 247 -13.33 -14.41 -12.32
N PRO A 248 -12.08 -14.80 -12.54
CA PRO A 248 -11.59 -16.13 -12.15
C PRO A 248 -11.81 -16.45 -10.66
N PHE A 249 -11.69 -15.46 -9.79
CA PHE A 249 -11.98 -15.64 -8.37
C PHE A 249 -13.47 -15.88 -8.11
N TRP A 250 -14.36 -15.22 -8.85
CA TRP A 250 -15.79 -15.54 -8.79
C TRP A 250 -16.09 -16.98 -9.24
N ASP A 251 -15.41 -17.45 -10.30
CA ASP A 251 -15.61 -18.79 -10.82
C ASP A 251 -15.23 -19.85 -9.76
N GLU A 252 -14.24 -19.56 -8.93
CA GLU A 252 -13.79 -20.41 -7.81
C GLU A 252 -14.57 -20.14 -6.49
N GLY A 253 -15.56 -19.24 -6.49
CA GLY A 253 -16.40 -18.95 -5.33
C GLY A 253 -15.84 -17.93 -4.34
N TYR A 254 -14.69 -17.34 -4.62
CA TYR A 254 -14.12 -16.26 -3.81
C TYR A 254 -14.86 -14.94 -4.00
N GLY A 255 -14.88 -14.13 -2.94
CA GLY A 255 -15.38 -12.75 -3.02
C GLY A 255 -14.37 -11.85 -3.71
N ALA A 256 -14.80 -11.19 -4.78
CA ALA A 256 -13.98 -10.26 -5.55
C ALA A 256 -14.78 -9.05 -6.03
N VAL A 257 -14.09 -7.92 -6.22
CA VAL A 257 -14.62 -6.73 -6.88
C VAL A 257 -13.60 -6.20 -7.89
N LEU A 258 -14.09 -5.55 -8.94
CA LEU A 258 -13.30 -4.69 -9.80
C LEU A 258 -13.51 -3.24 -9.36
N VAL A 259 -12.43 -2.51 -9.22
CA VAL A 259 -12.41 -1.05 -9.00
C VAL A 259 -11.73 -0.41 -10.19
N GLY A 260 -12.43 0.45 -10.88
CA GLY A 260 -11.93 1.10 -12.08
C GLY A 260 -12.74 2.35 -12.45
N GLU A 261 -12.38 2.98 -13.55
CA GLU A 261 -13.10 4.12 -14.12
C GLU A 261 -14.56 3.76 -14.46
N SER A 262 -15.45 4.77 -14.57
CA SER A 262 -16.86 4.48 -14.73
C SER A 262 -17.25 4.22 -16.17
N TRP A 263 -17.60 2.96 -16.44
CA TRP A 263 -18.25 2.53 -17.68
C TRP A 263 -19.77 2.75 -17.65
N GLN A 264 -20.35 2.83 -16.44
CA GLN A 264 -21.79 3.03 -16.27
C GLN A 264 -22.26 4.40 -16.73
N THR A 265 -21.43 5.42 -16.56
CA THR A 265 -21.74 6.80 -16.94
C THR A 265 -21.15 7.19 -18.29
N GLY A 266 -20.33 6.33 -18.90
CA GLY A 266 -19.60 6.62 -20.13
C GLY A 266 -18.40 7.54 -19.91
N ASP A 267 -17.83 7.51 -18.71
CA ASP A 267 -16.65 8.29 -18.32
C ASP A 267 -15.32 7.55 -18.57
N GLN A 268 -15.41 6.33 -19.12
CA GLN A 268 -14.22 5.54 -19.47
C GLN A 268 -13.35 6.21 -20.54
N THR A 269 -12.08 5.85 -20.55
CA THR A 269 -11.12 6.37 -21.53
C THR A 269 -11.56 6.09 -22.97
N PRO A 270 -11.54 7.09 -23.85
CA PRO A 270 -11.78 6.89 -25.29
C PRO A 270 -10.58 6.26 -26.00
N PHE A 271 -9.48 6.02 -25.29
CA PHE A 271 -8.23 5.49 -25.84
C PHE A 271 -8.02 3.99 -25.55
N TYR A 272 -9.04 3.34 -24.98
CA TYR A 272 -9.03 1.93 -24.63
C TYR A 272 -8.46 1.05 -25.76
N HIS A 273 -7.58 0.11 -25.42
CA HIS A 273 -6.93 -0.81 -26.34
C HIS A 273 -6.17 -0.15 -27.50
N SER A 274 -5.60 1.01 -27.28
CA SER A 274 -4.86 1.72 -28.32
C SER A 274 -3.55 2.33 -27.83
N SER A 275 -2.64 2.58 -28.77
CA SER A 275 -1.38 3.29 -28.50
C SER A 275 -1.55 4.78 -28.15
N ASN A 276 -2.77 5.30 -28.15
CA ASN A 276 -3.09 6.65 -27.67
C ASN A 276 -3.40 6.69 -26.18
N ASP A 277 -3.53 5.54 -25.54
CA ASP A 277 -3.60 5.44 -24.09
C ASP A 277 -2.19 5.74 -23.50
N ARG A 278 -2.03 6.96 -23.01
CA ARG A 278 -0.77 7.56 -22.59
C ARG A 278 -0.87 8.15 -21.19
N LEU A 279 0.26 8.32 -20.52
CA LEU A 279 0.33 9.06 -19.26
C LEU A 279 -0.37 10.43 -19.36
N SER A 280 -0.26 11.13 -20.48
CA SER A 280 -0.89 12.43 -20.68
C SER A 280 -2.42 12.42 -20.71
N THR A 281 -3.05 11.26 -20.77
CA THR A 281 -4.51 11.08 -20.69
C THR A 281 -5.00 10.75 -19.27
N ILE A 282 -4.09 10.49 -18.35
CA ILE A 282 -4.38 10.16 -16.95
C ILE A 282 -4.71 11.43 -16.16
N ASP A 283 -5.81 11.43 -15.43
CA ASP A 283 -6.13 12.43 -14.40
C ASP A 283 -5.44 12.03 -13.09
N MET A 284 -4.25 12.55 -12.86
CA MET A 284 -3.42 12.18 -11.71
C MET A 284 -4.08 12.47 -10.35
N PRO A 285 -4.83 13.56 -10.11
CA PRO A 285 -5.62 13.76 -8.90
C PRO A 285 -6.66 12.67 -8.67
N TYR A 286 -7.44 12.32 -9.68
CA TYR A 286 -8.45 11.26 -9.63
C TYR A 286 -7.79 9.90 -9.35
N TYR A 287 -6.79 9.53 -10.14
CA TYR A 287 -6.03 8.30 -9.97
C TYR A 287 -5.42 8.16 -8.57
N HIS A 288 -4.82 9.22 -8.05
CA HIS A 288 -4.24 9.24 -6.72
C HIS A 288 -5.29 8.95 -5.62
N GLU A 289 -6.51 9.51 -5.75
CA GLU A 289 -7.60 9.21 -4.80
C GLU A 289 -8.11 7.78 -4.93
N MET A 290 -8.20 7.23 -6.14
CA MET A 290 -8.54 5.83 -6.36
C MET A 290 -7.56 4.89 -5.63
N VAL A 291 -6.26 5.13 -5.77
CA VAL A 291 -5.23 4.33 -5.08
C VAL A 291 -5.30 4.49 -3.57
N LYS A 292 -5.55 5.69 -3.05
CA LYS A 292 -5.76 5.92 -1.61
C LYS A 292 -6.92 5.14 -1.04
N LEU A 293 -8.03 5.02 -1.78
CA LEU A 293 -9.19 4.25 -1.34
C LEU A 293 -8.85 2.77 -1.18
N VAL A 294 -8.18 2.18 -2.19
CA VAL A 294 -7.77 0.77 -2.13
C VAL A 294 -6.70 0.55 -1.04
N ALA A 295 -5.77 1.49 -0.87
CA ALA A 295 -4.78 1.45 0.21
C ALA A 295 -5.44 1.49 1.59
N ALA A 296 -6.44 2.36 1.80
CA ALA A 296 -7.19 2.43 3.05
C ALA A 296 -7.96 1.14 3.33
N TYR A 297 -8.59 0.56 2.29
CA TYR A 297 -9.26 -0.73 2.38
C TYR A 297 -8.28 -1.83 2.80
N THR A 298 -7.18 -1.97 2.08
CA THR A 298 -6.17 -3.01 2.33
C THR A 298 -5.59 -2.88 3.74
N ALA A 299 -5.20 -1.68 4.14
CA ALA A 299 -4.68 -1.40 5.48
C ALA A 299 -5.68 -1.74 6.59
N THR A 300 -6.96 -1.40 6.40
CA THR A 300 -8.03 -1.68 7.36
C THR A 300 -8.29 -3.17 7.50
N LYS A 301 -8.34 -3.90 6.37
CA LYS A 301 -8.70 -5.32 6.35
C LYS A 301 -7.53 -6.24 6.74
N ALA A 302 -6.31 -5.83 6.44
CA ALA A 302 -5.11 -6.53 6.90
C ALA A 302 -4.84 -6.32 8.39
N GLU A 303 -5.56 -5.39 9.04
CA GLU A 303 -5.36 -5.02 10.44
C GLU A 303 -3.90 -4.64 10.69
N ILE A 304 -3.49 -3.53 10.08
CA ILE A 304 -2.11 -3.08 10.13
C ILE A 304 -1.70 -2.68 11.53
N VAL A 305 -0.49 -3.07 11.91
CA VAL A 305 0.24 -2.60 13.08
C VAL A 305 1.51 -1.91 12.59
N ARG A 306 1.82 -0.74 13.12
CA ARG A 306 3.07 -0.08 12.75
C ARG A 306 4.24 -0.96 13.19
N LEU A 307 5.19 -1.21 12.30
CA LEU A 307 6.45 -1.85 12.69
C LEU A 307 7.08 -1.00 13.81
N LEU A 308 7.24 -1.60 14.98
CA LEU A 308 8.04 -1.07 16.11
C LEU A 308 9.52 -1.32 15.81
N SER A 309 9.91 -1.26 14.65
CA SER A 309 11.29 -1.33 14.27
C SER A 309 11.62 -0.15 13.38
N THR A 310 12.45 0.44 13.85
CA THR A 310 13.84 0.21 14.02
C THR A 310 14.67 0.09 12.75
N ASP A 311 14.50 0.96 11.81
CA ASP A 311 15.71 1.55 11.36
C ASP A 311 16.14 2.46 12.51
N SER A 312 16.73 1.81 13.53
CA SER A 312 17.27 2.55 14.64
C SER A 312 18.59 3.15 14.17
N PHE A 313 18.79 4.41 14.50
CA PHE A 313 20.09 5.02 14.32
C PHE A 313 21.15 4.17 14.98
N THR A 314 22.23 3.88 14.27
CA THR A 314 23.38 3.15 14.83
C THR A 314 24.10 4.02 15.85
N ASP A 315 24.94 3.39 16.68
CA ASP A 315 25.80 4.12 17.64
C ASP A 315 26.79 5.09 16.97
N ASN A 316 27.02 4.93 15.67
CA ASN A 316 27.86 5.85 14.91
C ASN A 316 27.08 7.00 14.30
N GLU A 317 25.77 6.84 14.07
CA GLU A 317 24.91 7.87 13.50
C GLU A 317 24.35 8.81 14.56
N LEU A 318 24.06 8.32 15.79
CA LEU A 318 23.39 9.10 16.82
C LEU A 318 23.80 8.68 18.23
N LYS A 319 24.23 9.65 19.05
CA LYS A 319 24.60 9.46 20.46
C LYS A 319 24.02 10.58 21.31
N ILE A 320 23.76 10.28 22.59
CA ILE A 320 23.41 11.28 23.59
C ILE A 320 24.42 11.25 24.74
N PHE A 321 24.76 12.43 25.26
CA PHE A 321 25.66 12.55 26.42
C PHE A 321 25.51 13.92 27.12
N PRO A 322 25.90 14.04 28.43
CA PRO A 322 26.30 12.95 29.31
C PRO A 322 25.10 12.13 29.79
N ASN A 323 25.33 10.92 30.21
CA ASN A 323 24.37 10.09 30.92
C ASN A 323 25.10 9.44 32.14
N PRO A 324 24.78 9.83 33.37
CA PRO A 324 23.74 10.76 33.84
C PRO A 324 23.94 12.22 33.40
N VAL A 325 22.80 12.95 33.28
CA VAL A 325 22.75 14.35 32.87
C VAL A 325 22.32 15.26 34.01
N LYS A 326 23.00 16.43 34.18
CA LYS A 326 22.62 17.43 35.21
C LYS A 326 21.62 18.48 34.67
N SER A 327 21.97 19.13 33.59
CA SER A 327 21.12 20.21 33.05
C SER A 327 21.02 20.19 31.53
N VAL A 328 22.07 19.82 30.82
CA VAL A 328 22.12 19.88 29.37
C VAL A 328 22.45 18.48 28.81
N LEU A 329 21.59 17.96 27.97
CA LEU A 329 21.79 16.74 27.19
C LEU A 329 22.23 17.12 25.78
N ASN A 330 23.38 16.59 25.35
CA ASN A 330 23.88 16.80 24.01
C ASN A 330 23.49 15.64 23.10
N ILE A 331 23.25 15.97 21.85
CA ILE A 331 23.00 15.03 20.76
C ILE A 331 24.18 15.16 19.80
N ASP A 332 24.88 14.06 19.56
CA ASP A 332 25.95 13.95 18.58
C ASP A 332 25.45 13.11 17.41
N THR A 333 25.46 13.67 16.21
CA THR A 333 24.97 13.00 15.02
C THR A 333 25.83 13.32 13.80
N THR A 334 25.99 12.32 12.93
CA THR A 334 26.61 12.46 11.61
C THR A 334 25.59 12.78 10.51
N LEU A 335 24.31 12.86 10.87
CA LEU A 335 23.22 13.05 9.92
C LEU A 335 22.91 14.55 9.75
N ASN A 336 22.63 14.94 8.53
CA ASN A 336 22.26 16.32 8.16
C ASN A 336 20.73 16.38 7.94
N THR A 337 19.96 16.20 9.04
CA THR A 337 18.51 16.15 9.01
C THR A 337 17.92 16.70 10.30
N ASP A 338 16.69 17.17 10.25
CA ASP A 338 15.92 17.58 11.41
C ASP A 338 15.41 16.37 12.19
N PHE A 339 15.24 16.54 13.51
CA PHE A 339 14.74 15.51 14.42
C PHE A 339 13.55 15.99 15.21
N ASP A 340 12.59 15.10 15.42
CA ASP A 340 11.57 15.20 16.46
C ASP A 340 12.06 14.49 17.72
N LEU A 341 12.12 15.20 18.83
CA LEU A 341 12.59 14.73 20.14
C LEU A 341 11.39 14.62 21.08
N GLU A 342 11.13 13.43 21.59
CA GLU A 342 10.05 13.18 22.55
C GLU A 342 10.61 12.58 23.84
N PHE A 343 10.34 13.26 24.96
CA PHE A 343 10.80 12.87 26.29
C PHE A 343 9.67 12.26 27.10
N PHE A 344 9.89 11.06 27.62
CA PHE A 344 8.89 10.32 28.40
C PHE A 344 9.41 10.01 29.82
N ASP A 345 8.52 9.96 30.78
CA ASP A 345 8.82 9.40 32.11
C ASP A 345 8.76 7.87 32.10
N VAL A 346 9.10 7.25 33.23
CA VAL A 346 9.09 5.78 33.39
C VAL A 346 7.71 5.11 33.24
N LYS A 347 6.64 5.90 33.21
CA LYS A 347 5.26 5.43 32.98
C LYS A 347 4.81 5.61 31.53
N GLY A 348 5.71 6.08 30.65
CA GLY A 348 5.41 6.36 29.26
C GLY A 348 4.63 7.66 29.00
N LYS A 349 4.53 8.56 30.02
CA LYS A 349 3.90 9.85 29.85
C LYS A 349 4.84 10.82 29.14
N LEU A 350 4.37 11.43 28.05
CA LEU A 350 5.10 12.50 27.36
C LEU A 350 5.28 13.71 28.27
N ILE A 351 6.53 14.13 28.46
CA ILE A 351 6.94 15.24 29.34
C ILE A 351 7.30 16.49 28.54
N LYS A 352 7.98 16.30 27.39
CA LYS A 352 8.44 17.39 26.53
C LYS A 352 8.56 16.88 25.10
N GLN A 353 8.24 17.74 24.15
CA GLN A 353 8.49 17.52 22.72
C GLN A 353 9.25 18.73 22.17
N VAL A 354 10.25 18.46 21.32
CA VAL A 354 11.10 19.49 20.70
C VAL A 354 11.34 19.09 19.25
N LYS A 355 11.08 20.00 18.31
CA LYS A 355 11.58 19.87 16.95
C LYS A 355 12.92 20.56 16.87
N THR A 356 13.90 19.86 16.35
CA THR A 356 15.24 20.40 16.15
C THR A 356 15.46 20.75 14.69
N ASP A 357 16.36 21.67 14.44
CA ASP A 357 16.99 21.84 13.15
C ASP A 357 18.35 21.09 13.11
N VAL A 358 18.93 21.00 11.93
CA VAL A 358 20.24 20.31 11.70
C VAL A 358 21.41 20.84 12.57
N ASN A 359 21.23 21.98 13.21
CA ASN A 359 22.26 22.64 14.05
C ASN A 359 22.01 22.45 15.54
N THR A 360 20.87 21.85 15.94
CA THR A 360 20.54 21.67 17.36
C THR A 360 21.32 20.51 17.95
N SER A 361 22.35 20.81 18.72
CA SER A 361 23.24 19.80 19.33
C SER A 361 23.03 19.64 20.84
N SER A 362 22.15 20.44 21.49
CA SER A 362 21.96 20.39 22.94
C SER A 362 20.54 20.79 23.37
N ILE A 363 20.05 20.08 24.40
CA ILE A 363 18.71 20.26 24.96
C ILE A 363 18.82 20.60 26.45
N ASP A 364 18.20 21.71 26.87
CA ASP A 364 18.08 22.08 28.30
C ASP A 364 17.00 21.19 28.98
N LEU A 365 17.45 20.48 30.01
CA LEU A 365 16.66 19.62 30.90
C LEU A 365 16.61 20.14 32.33
N SER A 366 16.97 21.42 32.60
CA SER A 366 17.01 22.01 33.95
C SER A 366 15.65 21.91 34.63
N ALA A 367 14.56 21.95 33.89
CA ALA A 367 13.19 21.82 34.40
C ALA A 367 12.77 20.38 34.77
N PHE A 368 13.59 19.36 34.43
CA PHE A 368 13.29 17.98 34.74
C PHE A 368 13.71 17.65 36.17
N SER A 369 12.84 16.94 36.91
CA SER A 369 13.18 16.38 38.20
C SER A 369 14.20 15.27 38.09
N SER A 370 14.96 15.00 39.15
CA SER A 370 15.87 13.84 39.17
C SER A 370 15.07 12.54 38.97
N GLY A 371 15.56 11.67 38.10
CA GLY A 371 14.85 10.42 37.74
C GLY A 371 15.35 9.78 36.46
N VAL A 372 14.70 8.71 36.08
CA VAL A 372 14.94 7.99 34.81
C VAL A 372 13.93 8.45 33.78
N TYR A 373 14.42 8.72 32.58
CA TYR A 373 13.63 9.16 31.42
C TYR A 373 14.01 8.38 30.18
N PHE A 374 13.08 8.42 29.21
CA PHE A 374 13.32 7.91 27.86
C PHE A 374 13.23 9.08 26.88
N LEU A 375 14.19 9.16 25.97
CA LEU A 375 14.22 10.09 24.84
C LEU A 375 14.05 9.30 23.57
N GLU A 376 12.96 9.49 22.86
CA GLU A 376 12.77 9.00 21.50
C GLU A 376 13.18 10.11 20.53
N ILE A 377 14.08 9.77 19.60
CA ILE A 377 14.58 10.64 18.54
C ILE A 377 14.10 10.07 17.23
N LYS A 378 13.33 10.86 16.47
CA LYS A 378 12.73 10.49 15.19
C LYS A 378 13.24 11.40 14.08
N SER A 379 13.53 10.85 12.92
CA SER A 379 13.78 11.59 11.68
C SER A 379 13.39 10.74 10.48
N ASN A 380 12.53 11.28 9.62
CA ASN A 380 12.01 10.58 8.45
C ASN A 380 11.50 9.17 8.81
N GLU A 381 12.26 8.12 8.44
CA GLU A 381 11.90 6.71 8.60
C GLU A 381 12.64 6.04 9.78
N LYS A 382 13.55 6.77 10.47
CA LYS A 382 14.35 6.22 11.57
C LYS A 382 13.91 6.76 12.92
N SER A 383 13.89 5.87 13.92
CA SER A 383 13.75 6.28 15.32
C SER A 383 14.72 5.53 16.22
N ARG A 384 15.06 6.15 17.34
CA ARG A 384 15.85 5.49 18.40
C ARG A 384 15.43 6.00 19.76
N THR A 385 15.25 5.08 20.70
CA THR A 385 14.96 5.40 22.10
C THR A 385 16.20 5.25 22.96
N PHE A 386 16.54 6.30 23.69
CA PHE A 386 17.63 6.34 24.66
C PHE A 386 17.07 6.40 26.08
N LYS A 387 17.58 5.54 26.96
CA LYS A 387 17.38 5.70 28.40
C LYS A 387 18.44 6.59 28.97
N PHE A 388 18.07 7.61 29.75
CA PHE A 388 19.00 8.46 30.45
C PHE A 388 18.57 8.74 31.91
N VAL A 389 19.52 9.12 32.74
CA VAL A 389 19.33 9.45 34.14
C VAL A 389 19.53 10.95 34.32
N LYS A 390 18.53 11.66 34.86
CA LYS A 390 18.60 13.06 35.28
C LYS A 390 18.99 13.12 36.74
N GLU A 391 20.11 13.82 37.03
CA GLU A 391 20.57 14.15 38.40
C GLU A 391 20.05 15.49 38.91
#